data_ab1d72369c2e5753998ba886cb18424e
#
_entry.id   ab1d72369c2e5753998ba886cb18424e
#
_cell.length_a   1.000
_cell.length_b   1.000
_cell.length_c   1.000
_cell.angle_alpha   90.00
_cell.angle_beta   90.00
_cell.angle_gamma   90.00
#
_symmetry.space_group_name_H-M   'P 1'
#
loop_
_entity.id
_entity.type
_entity.pdbx_description
1 polymer ?
#
loop_
_entity_poly.entity_id
_entity_poly.type
_entity_poly.pdbx_seq_one_letter_code
_entity_poly.pdbx_strand_id
1 'polypeptide(L)'
;MNTASLLAVCRVHQLLPDPGNVGVTAMDKRPVEGPVKVHKLGLHGDVQANRIDHGGEDQALYAYSQADADYWAGELQREVRAGLFGENLRVSGIETTGAVIGERWKIGLDVEVEVTSPRVPCATFQRVLEEPQWVKRFTQAGRIGTYLRVIRTGTVSAGDHIHRTFVPKHGITVGQWFSEPTPDVVQVLLDAEADGEIRLQDEYHSKFDNVLRRHGL
;
A
#
# COMPACT_ATOMS: atom_id res chain seq x y z
N MET A 1 -0.34 -14.98 20.73
CA MET A 1 -0.07 -13.87 19.79
C MET A 1 -0.43 -14.38 18.41
N ASN A 2 -1.34 -13.73 17.69
CA ASN A 2 -1.63 -14.13 16.32
C ASN A 2 -0.39 -13.87 15.47
N THR A 3 0.11 -14.91 14.81
CA THR A 3 1.24 -14.80 13.89
C THR A 3 0.78 -14.05 12.64
N ALA A 4 1.50 -13.00 12.26
CA ALA A 4 1.18 -12.28 11.03
C ALA A 4 1.40 -13.17 9.81
N SER A 5 0.46 -13.14 8.87
CA SER A 5 0.48 -14.03 7.71
C SER A 5 -0.06 -13.38 6.44
N LEU A 6 0.43 -13.86 5.32
CA LEU A 6 -0.04 -13.55 3.97
C LEU A 6 -1.25 -14.44 3.65
N LEU A 7 -2.44 -13.88 3.61
CA LEU A 7 -3.67 -14.62 3.36
C LEU A 7 -3.90 -14.90 1.88
N ALA A 8 -3.54 -13.93 1.02
CA ALA A 8 -3.68 -14.09 -0.42
C ALA A 8 -2.63 -13.24 -1.16
N VAL A 9 -2.17 -13.78 -2.28
CA VAL A 9 -1.37 -13.06 -3.28
C VAL A 9 -2.27 -12.79 -4.48
N CYS A 10 -2.44 -11.51 -4.86
CA CYS A 10 -3.37 -11.11 -5.90
C CYS A 10 -2.64 -10.45 -7.07
N ARG A 11 -2.98 -10.87 -8.29
CA ARG A 11 -2.47 -10.29 -9.54
C ARG A 11 -3.62 -9.84 -10.41
N VAL A 12 -3.31 -8.99 -11.38
CA VAL A 12 -4.27 -8.61 -12.41
C VAL A 12 -4.85 -9.87 -13.08
N HIS A 13 -6.18 -9.96 -13.08
CA HIS A 13 -6.93 -10.99 -13.78
C HIS A 13 -7.20 -10.54 -15.21
N GLN A 14 -7.64 -9.30 -15.37
CA GLN A 14 -7.87 -8.65 -16.65
C GLN A 14 -7.70 -7.14 -16.54
N LEU A 15 -7.33 -6.51 -17.66
CA LEU A 15 -7.40 -5.08 -17.80
C LEU A 15 -8.84 -4.68 -18.13
N LEU A 16 -9.39 -3.73 -17.38
CA LEU A 16 -10.73 -3.19 -17.63
C LEU A 16 -10.62 -1.83 -18.34
N PRO A 17 -11.53 -1.50 -19.25
CA PRO A 17 -11.63 -0.15 -19.77
C PRO A 17 -11.85 0.86 -18.62
N ASP A 18 -11.15 1.98 -18.66
CA ASP A 18 -11.32 3.09 -17.71
C ASP A 18 -11.27 4.41 -18.46
N PRO A 19 -12.25 5.33 -18.27
CA PRO A 19 -12.30 6.61 -18.96
C PRO A 19 -11.24 7.62 -18.52
N GLY A 20 -10.34 7.24 -17.59
CA GLY A 20 -9.20 8.05 -17.19
C GLY A 20 -8.14 8.15 -18.30
N ASN A 21 -7.10 8.96 -18.06
CA ASN A 21 -6.08 9.30 -19.05
C ASN A 21 -5.32 8.08 -19.65
N VAL A 22 -5.28 6.96 -18.92
CA VAL A 22 -4.58 5.74 -19.37
C VAL A 22 -5.47 4.87 -20.27
N GLY A 23 -6.80 5.02 -20.21
CA GLY A 23 -7.76 4.25 -20.99
C GLY A 23 -8.06 2.85 -20.45
N VAL A 24 -7.25 2.33 -19.54
CA VAL A 24 -7.42 1.01 -18.92
C VAL A 24 -7.00 1.05 -17.44
N THR A 25 -7.51 0.08 -16.67
CA THR A 25 -7.10 -0.14 -15.28
C THR A 25 -6.75 -1.59 -15.01
N ALA A 26 -5.76 -1.81 -14.15
CA ALA A 26 -5.32 -3.12 -13.65
C ALA A 26 -5.91 -3.42 -12.25
N MET A 27 -7.01 -2.79 -11.86
CA MET A 27 -7.59 -2.97 -10.52
C MET A 27 -8.38 -4.27 -10.35
N ASP A 28 -8.80 -4.96 -11.42
CA ASP A 28 -9.38 -6.30 -11.28
C ASP A 28 -8.29 -7.31 -10.94
N LYS A 29 -7.86 -7.29 -9.68
CA LYS A 29 -6.93 -8.27 -9.14
C LYS A 29 -7.67 -9.40 -8.45
N ARG A 30 -7.11 -10.60 -8.57
CA ARG A 30 -7.69 -11.81 -7.97
C ARG A 30 -6.60 -12.66 -7.34
N PRO A 31 -6.95 -13.42 -6.27
CA PRO A 31 -6.04 -14.39 -5.68
C PRO A 31 -5.53 -15.39 -6.72
N VAL A 32 -4.28 -15.75 -6.58
CA VAL A 32 -3.65 -16.81 -7.38
C VAL A 32 -3.12 -17.90 -6.47
N GLU A 33 -3.17 -19.13 -6.96
CA GLU A 33 -2.65 -20.29 -6.25
C GLU A 33 -1.15 -20.48 -6.49
N GLY A 34 -0.50 -21.07 -5.49
CA GLY A 34 0.91 -21.45 -5.55
C GLY A 34 1.88 -20.27 -5.40
N PRO A 35 3.17 -20.55 -5.60
CA PRO A 35 4.22 -19.58 -5.40
C PRO A 35 4.29 -18.53 -6.52
N VAL A 36 4.45 -17.26 -6.15
CA VAL A 36 4.56 -16.11 -7.05
C VAL A 36 5.91 -15.43 -6.87
N LYS A 37 6.66 -15.23 -7.94
CA LYS A 37 7.92 -14.49 -7.91
C LYS A 37 7.67 -13.02 -7.68
N VAL A 38 8.48 -12.43 -6.80
CA VAL A 38 8.51 -11.00 -6.47
C VAL A 38 9.76 -10.38 -7.07
N HIS A 39 9.58 -9.35 -7.88
CA HIS A 39 10.65 -8.56 -8.51
C HIS A 39 10.65 -7.13 -7.96
N LYS A 40 11.61 -6.31 -8.33
CA LYS A 40 11.70 -4.93 -7.88
C LYS A 40 10.46 -4.08 -8.20
N LEU A 41 9.76 -4.39 -9.27
CA LEU A 41 8.55 -3.69 -9.71
C LEU A 41 7.24 -4.42 -9.31
N GLY A 42 7.31 -5.42 -8.43
CA GLY A 42 6.13 -6.14 -7.93
C GLY A 42 6.07 -7.61 -8.33
N LEU A 43 4.87 -8.17 -8.41
CA LEU A 43 4.66 -9.59 -8.68
C LEU A 43 4.86 -9.95 -10.15
N HIS A 44 5.48 -11.08 -10.41
CA HIS A 44 5.55 -11.64 -11.76
C HIS A 44 4.16 -11.87 -12.32
N GLY A 45 3.89 -11.34 -13.52
CA GLY A 45 2.58 -11.44 -14.18
C GLY A 45 1.52 -10.47 -13.65
N ASP A 46 1.90 -9.50 -12.80
CA ASP A 46 1.06 -8.35 -12.47
C ASP A 46 1.39 -7.17 -13.39
N VAL A 47 0.49 -6.19 -13.46
CA VAL A 47 0.62 -5.01 -14.31
C VAL A 47 0.34 -3.74 -13.50
N GLN A 48 1.23 -2.75 -13.64
CA GLN A 48 1.02 -1.38 -13.21
C GLN A 48 0.54 -0.56 -14.43
N ALA A 49 -0.78 -0.40 -14.59
CA ALA A 49 -1.35 0.26 -15.78
C ALA A 49 -1.02 1.75 -15.85
N ASN A 50 -0.97 2.43 -14.70
CA ASN A 50 -0.58 3.83 -14.59
C ASN A 50 0.73 3.92 -13.80
N ARG A 51 1.86 4.02 -14.50
CA ARG A 51 3.18 4.14 -13.87
C ARG A 51 3.56 5.56 -13.46
N ILE A 52 2.82 6.55 -13.92
CA ILE A 52 3.09 7.95 -13.59
C ILE A 52 2.58 8.26 -12.18
N ASP A 53 1.34 7.88 -11.90
CA ASP A 53 0.68 8.21 -10.62
C ASP A 53 0.64 7.01 -9.65
N HIS A 54 0.70 5.77 -10.17
CA HIS A 54 0.50 4.55 -9.39
C HIS A 54 1.44 3.44 -9.86
N GLY A 55 2.72 3.52 -9.50
CA GLY A 55 3.69 2.52 -9.91
C GLY A 55 5.13 2.86 -9.54
N GLY A 56 6.06 2.19 -10.20
CA GLY A 56 7.48 2.30 -9.88
C GLY A 56 7.92 1.39 -8.74
N GLU A 57 9.19 1.49 -8.35
CA GLU A 57 9.76 0.64 -7.31
C GLU A 57 9.18 0.92 -5.92
N ASP A 58 8.84 2.18 -5.64
CA ASP A 58 8.32 2.61 -4.34
C ASP A 58 6.86 2.23 -4.11
N GLN A 59 6.16 1.84 -5.16
CA GLN A 59 4.79 1.33 -5.16
C GLN A 59 4.71 -0.05 -5.82
N ALA A 60 5.75 -0.87 -5.61
CA ALA A 60 5.88 -2.19 -6.24
C ALA A 60 4.75 -3.15 -5.83
N LEU A 61 4.33 -3.09 -4.57
CA LEU A 61 3.24 -3.90 -4.01
C LEU A 61 2.31 -3.03 -3.19
N TYR A 62 1.03 -3.37 -3.19
CA TYR A 62 0.04 -2.80 -2.28
C TYR A 62 -0.42 -3.88 -1.30
N ALA A 63 -0.27 -3.61 0.01
CA ALA A 63 -0.74 -4.47 1.08
C ALA A 63 -1.98 -3.91 1.76
N TYR A 64 -2.96 -4.79 2.03
CA TYR A 64 -4.20 -4.44 2.70
C TYR A 64 -4.54 -5.47 3.79
N SER A 65 -4.93 -5.00 4.98
CA SER A 65 -5.24 -5.90 6.09
C SER A 65 -6.60 -6.56 5.94
N GLN A 66 -6.74 -7.79 6.44
CA GLN A 66 -8.04 -8.47 6.50
C GLN A 66 -9.00 -7.74 7.43
N ALA A 67 -8.51 -7.19 8.56
CA ALA A 67 -9.34 -6.44 9.49
C ALA A 67 -9.99 -5.19 8.84
N ASP A 68 -9.25 -4.49 7.98
CA ASP A 68 -9.80 -3.35 7.23
C ASP A 68 -10.77 -3.81 6.13
N ALA A 69 -10.51 -4.95 5.52
CA ALA A 69 -11.44 -5.54 4.55
C ALA A 69 -12.76 -5.98 5.22
N ASP A 70 -12.69 -6.56 6.42
CA ASP A 70 -13.86 -6.96 7.20
C ASP A 70 -14.69 -5.75 7.64
N TYR A 71 -14.04 -4.65 8.04
CA TYR A 71 -14.72 -3.38 8.28
C TYR A 71 -15.51 -2.93 7.04
N TRP A 72 -14.88 -2.93 5.86
CA TRP A 72 -15.56 -2.53 4.63
C TRP A 72 -16.62 -3.53 4.18
N ALA A 73 -16.47 -4.82 4.46
CA ALA A 73 -17.53 -5.80 4.20
C ALA A 73 -18.79 -5.50 5.01
N GLY A 74 -18.64 -5.06 6.27
CA GLY A 74 -19.73 -4.57 7.11
C GLY A 74 -20.39 -3.31 6.57
N GLU A 75 -19.58 -2.30 6.18
CA GLU A 75 -20.06 -1.02 5.64
C GLU A 75 -20.77 -1.15 4.28
N LEU A 76 -20.28 -2.06 3.44
CA LEU A 76 -20.81 -2.29 2.08
C LEU A 76 -21.89 -3.37 2.03
N GLN A 77 -22.13 -4.09 3.14
CA GLN A 77 -23.06 -5.22 3.22
C GLN A 77 -22.82 -6.27 2.12
N ARG A 78 -21.54 -6.47 1.76
CA ARG A 78 -21.11 -7.45 0.78
C ARG A 78 -19.69 -7.93 1.07
N GLU A 79 -19.33 -9.07 0.50
CA GLU A 79 -17.97 -9.57 0.61
C GLU A 79 -16.94 -8.61 -0.02
N VAL A 80 -15.85 -8.35 0.70
CA VAL A 80 -14.66 -7.68 0.21
C VAL A 80 -13.56 -8.72 -0.03
N ARG A 81 -13.68 -9.43 -1.15
CA ARG A 81 -12.70 -10.44 -1.53
C ARG A 81 -11.29 -9.87 -1.63
N ALA A 82 -10.27 -10.70 -1.48
CA ALA A 82 -8.90 -10.29 -1.72
C ALA A 82 -8.71 -9.82 -3.16
N GLY A 83 -7.94 -8.74 -3.35
CA GLY A 83 -7.70 -8.08 -4.63
C GLY A 83 -8.78 -7.08 -5.06
N LEU A 84 -9.91 -6.97 -4.35
CA LEU A 84 -11.00 -6.06 -4.72
C LEU A 84 -10.58 -4.59 -4.70
N PHE A 85 -9.71 -4.20 -3.77
CA PHE A 85 -9.21 -2.83 -3.66
C PHE A 85 -7.94 -2.59 -4.48
N GLY A 86 -7.58 -3.56 -5.32
CA GLY A 86 -6.39 -3.52 -6.17
C GLY A 86 -5.11 -3.94 -5.42
N GLU A 87 -5.23 -4.49 -4.21
CA GLU A 87 -4.09 -4.96 -3.44
C GLU A 87 -3.45 -6.21 -4.03
N ASN A 88 -2.13 -6.29 -3.89
CA ASN A 88 -1.33 -7.45 -4.22
C ASN A 88 -1.27 -8.46 -3.07
N LEU A 89 -1.24 -7.96 -1.84
CA LEU A 89 -1.07 -8.75 -0.64
C LEU A 89 -2.25 -8.49 0.32
N ARG A 90 -3.07 -9.53 0.57
CA ARG A 90 -4.02 -9.53 1.67
C ARG A 90 -3.32 -10.14 2.88
N VAL A 91 -3.23 -9.38 3.98
CA VAL A 91 -2.47 -9.77 5.16
C VAL A 91 -3.31 -9.80 6.42
N SER A 92 -2.89 -10.58 7.42
CA SER A 92 -3.49 -10.58 8.75
C SER A 92 -2.42 -10.53 9.84
N GLY A 93 -2.80 -10.07 11.04
CA GLY A 93 -1.93 -10.03 12.20
C GLY A 93 -0.80 -8.98 12.11
N ILE A 94 -0.81 -8.14 11.10
CA ILE A 94 0.08 -6.98 10.94
C ILE A 94 -0.75 -5.76 10.50
N GLU A 95 -0.39 -4.62 11.07
CA GLU A 95 -1.02 -3.34 10.70
C GLU A 95 -0.46 -2.84 9.36
N THR A 96 -1.36 -2.46 8.46
CA THR A 96 -0.96 -1.87 7.17
C THR A 96 -1.05 -0.35 7.19
N THR A 97 -2.15 0.20 7.65
CA THR A 97 -2.32 1.66 7.82
C THR A 97 -1.51 2.19 8.98
N GLY A 98 -1.40 1.42 10.06
CA GLY A 98 -0.59 1.74 11.25
C GLY A 98 0.90 1.38 11.12
N ALA A 99 1.35 0.87 9.97
CA ALA A 99 2.77 0.60 9.74
C ALA A 99 3.58 1.91 9.69
N VAL A 100 4.79 1.88 10.25
CA VAL A 100 5.71 3.03 10.25
C VAL A 100 6.35 3.15 8.86
N ILE A 101 6.45 4.35 8.31
CA ILE A 101 7.13 4.60 7.03
C ILE A 101 8.60 4.17 7.18
N GLY A 102 9.09 3.29 6.27
CA GLY A 102 10.41 2.66 6.37
C GLY A 102 10.44 1.36 7.18
N GLU A 103 9.32 0.94 7.78
CA GLU A 103 9.23 -0.37 8.45
C GLU A 103 9.50 -1.50 7.45
N ARG A 104 10.25 -2.53 7.85
CA ARG A 104 10.59 -3.65 6.97
C ARG A 104 9.94 -4.94 7.42
N TRP A 105 9.43 -5.65 6.43
CA TRP A 105 8.81 -6.96 6.62
C TRP A 105 9.53 -8.03 5.82
N LYS A 106 9.80 -9.14 6.46
CA LYS A 106 10.19 -10.39 5.80
C LYS A 106 8.94 -11.23 5.58
N ILE A 107 8.68 -11.63 4.34
CA ILE A 107 7.53 -12.46 3.93
C ILE A 107 8.09 -13.80 3.45
N GLY A 108 7.63 -14.89 4.06
CA GLY A 108 8.14 -16.22 3.76
C GLY A 108 9.64 -16.35 4.05
N LEU A 109 10.35 -17.06 3.17
CA LEU A 109 11.77 -17.36 3.40
C LEU A 109 12.70 -16.26 2.89
N ASP A 110 12.35 -15.59 1.78
CA ASP A 110 13.33 -14.81 1.03
C ASP A 110 12.93 -13.35 0.80
N VAL A 111 11.64 -13.05 0.67
CA VAL A 111 11.19 -11.70 0.27
C VAL A 111 11.31 -10.75 1.45
N GLU A 112 11.91 -9.58 1.19
CA GLU A 112 11.92 -8.47 2.13
C GLU A 112 11.36 -7.22 1.45
N VAL A 113 10.45 -6.55 2.14
CA VAL A 113 9.77 -5.33 1.66
C VAL A 113 9.88 -4.21 2.69
N GLU A 114 9.76 -2.99 2.24
CA GLU A 114 9.79 -1.78 3.07
C GLU A 114 8.53 -0.96 2.82
N VAL A 115 7.90 -0.51 3.88
CA VAL A 115 6.73 0.37 3.88
C VAL A 115 7.13 1.73 3.33
N THR A 116 6.42 2.21 2.31
CA THR A 116 6.78 3.47 1.63
C THR A 116 5.74 4.56 1.80
N SER A 117 4.48 4.30 1.47
CA SER A 117 3.49 5.37 1.39
C SER A 117 2.05 4.88 1.52
N PRO A 118 1.11 5.78 1.86
CA PRO A 118 -0.31 5.47 1.85
C PRO A 118 -0.84 5.24 0.42
N ARG A 119 -1.82 4.36 0.31
CA ARG A 119 -2.63 4.26 -0.90
C ARG A 119 -3.68 5.37 -0.90
N VAL A 120 -3.47 6.40 -1.72
CA VAL A 120 -4.43 7.49 -1.89
C VAL A 120 -5.57 7.02 -2.80
N PRO A 121 -6.85 7.11 -2.38
CA PRO A 121 -7.97 6.71 -3.23
C PRO A 121 -8.13 7.66 -4.42
N CYS A 122 -8.50 7.11 -5.57
CA CYS A 122 -8.62 7.86 -6.82
C CYS A 122 -9.96 7.60 -7.52
N ALA A 123 -10.25 8.37 -8.55
CA ALA A 123 -11.50 8.25 -9.32
C ALA A 123 -11.65 6.87 -9.99
N THR A 124 -10.57 6.26 -10.46
CA THR A 124 -10.58 4.89 -11.00
C THR A 124 -11.04 3.89 -9.94
N PHE A 125 -10.57 4.02 -8.70
CA PHE A 125 -10.98 3.16 -7.60
C PHE A 125 -12.50 3.27 -7.33
N GLN A 126 -13.04 4.50 -7.34
CA GLN A 126 -14.48 4.71 -7.19
C GLN A 126 -15.28 4.09 -8.34
N ARG A 127 -14.80 4.23 -9.58
CA ARG A 127 -15.49 3.64 -10.75
C ARG A 127 -15.50 2.12 -10.70
N VAL A 128 -14.36 1.50 -10.40
CA VAL A 128 -14.24 0.03 -10.32
C VAL A 128 -15.09 -0.55 -9.19
N LEU A 129 -15.22 0.17 -8.09
CA LEU A 129 -16.00 -0.31 -6.94
C LEU A 129 -17.51 -0.04 -7.10
N GLU A 130 -17.88 0.91 -7.98
CA GLU A 130 -19.26 1.35 -8.25
C GLU A 130 -20.01 1.86 -6.99
N GLU A 131 -19.24 2.40 -6.02
CA GLU A 131 -19.79 2.90 -4.77
C GLU A 131 -19.90 4.43 -4.76
N PRO A 132 -21.08 4.99 -4.39
CA PRO A 132 -21.23 6.42 -4.28
C PRO A 132 -20.28 7.06 -3.29
N GLN A 133 -19.65 8.16 -3.68
CA GLN A 133 -18.73 8.95 -2.85
C GLN A 133 -17.58 8.10 -2.26
N TRP A 134 -17.17 7.04 -2.94
CA TRP A 134 -16.19 6.10 -2.43
C TRP A 134 -14.87 6.75 -2.01
N VAL A 135 -14.33 7.64 -2.85
CA VAL A 135 -13.10 8.38 -2.53
C VAL A 135 -13.22 9.09 -1.18
N LYS A 136 -14.33 9.81 -0.96
CA LYS A 136 -14.57 10.53 0.29
C LYS A 136 -14.72 9.58 1.48
N ARG A 137 -15.54 8.53 1.34
CA ARG A 137 -15.78 7.53 2.40
C ARG A 137 -14.48 6.83 2.79
N PHE A 138 -13.70 6.39 1.81
CA PHE A 138 -12.43 5.70 2.02
C PHE A 138 -11.39 6.60 2.69
N THR A 139 -11.30 7.87 2.27
CA THR A 139 -10.43 8.87 2.88
C THR A 139 -10.83 9.12 4.35
N GLN A 140 -12.11 9.32 4.63
CA GLN A 140 -12.60 9.59 5.98
C GLN A 140 -12.43 8.42 6.93
N ALA A 141 -12.55 7.18 6.44
CA ALA A 141 -12.32 5.99 7.25
C ALA A 141 -10.84 5.79 7.62
N GLY A 142 -9.92 6.35 6.86
CA GLY A 142 -8.48 6.27 7.12
C GLY A 142 -7.90 4.85 7.02
N ARG A 143 -8.65 3.87 6.50
CA ARG A 143 -8.26 2.45 6.37
C ARG A 143 -7.69 2.20 4.98
N ILE A 144 -6.50 2.74 4.75
CA ILE A 144 -5.97 2.93 3.39
C ILE A 144 -4.98 1.85 2.97
N GLY A 145 -4.43 1.09 3.92
CA GLY A 145 -3.33 0.16 3.63
C GLY A 145 -2.03 0.88 3.26
N THR A 146 -1.06 0.14 2.76
CA THR A 146 0.26 0.70 2.45
C THR A 146 0.85 0.17 1.16
N TYR A 147 1.59 1.02 0.45
CA TYR A 147 2.51 0.61 -0.60
C TYR A 147 3.82 0.12 0.01
N LEU A 148 4.46 -0.80 -0.72
CA LEU A 148 5.70 -1.45 -0.32
C LEU A 148 6.71 -1.42 -1.47
N ARG A 149 7.96 -1.13 -1.12
CA ARG A 149 9.14 -1.31 -1.98
C ARG A 149 9.74 -2.70 -1.74
N VAL A 150 10.19 -3.36 -2.79
CA VAL A 150 10.88 -4.64 -2.67
C VAL A 150 12.36 -4.43 -2.40
N ILE A 151 12.81 -4.78 -1.19
CA ILE A 151 14.22 -4.72 -0.79
C ILE A 151 14.96 -5.95 -1.30
N ARG A 152 14.40 -7.14 -1.05
CA ARG A 152 14.93 -8.42 -1.52
C ARG A 152 13.87 -9.19 -2.27
N THR A 153 14.21 -9.60 -3.49
CA THR A 153 13.36 -10.43 -4.36
C THR A 153 13.32 -11.87 -3.88
N GLY A 154 12.32 -12.61 -4.32
CA GLY A 154 12.15 -14.02 -3.95
C GLY A 154 10.80 -14.54 -4.42
N THR A 155 10.20 -15.40 -3.63
CA THR A 155 8.90 -16.00 -3.92
C THR A 155 8.01 -15.90 -2.68
N VAL A 156 6.72 -15.63 -2.89
CA VAL A 156 5.70 -15.60 -1.83
C VAL A 156 4.52 -16.49 -2.19
N SER A 157 3.87 -17.03 -1.17
CA SER A 157 2.67 -17.85 -1.30
C SER A 157 1.65 -17.48 -0.22
N ALA A 158 0.38 -17.68 -0.48
CA ALA A 158 -0.62 -17.65 0.57
C ALA A 158 -0.23 -18.65 1.69
N GLY A 159 -0.35 -18.23 2.95
CA GLY A 159 0.10 -18.98 4.11
C GLY A 159 1.49 -18.60 4.62
N ASP A 160 2.29 -17.85 3.88
CA ASP A 160 3.60 -17.39 4.34
C ASP A 160 3.47 -16.53 5.59
N HIS A 161 4.39 -16.70 6.53
CA HIS A 161 4.52 -15.86 7.71
C HIS A 161 5.13 -14.50 7.35
N ILE A 162 4.68 -13.47 8.06
CA ILE A 162 5.21 -12.11 7.94
C ILE A 162 5.87 -11.73 9.26
N HIS A 163 7.13 -11.30 9.21
CA HIS A 163 7.87 -10.83 10.37
C HIS A 163 8.35 -9.41 10.15
N ARG A 164 8.11 -8.53 11.11
CA ARG A 164 8.75 -7.20 11.14
C ARG A 164 10.23 -7.40 11.48
N THR A 165 11.11 -7.00 10.58
CA THR A 165 12.57 -7.10 10.75
C THR A 165 13.20 -5.79 11.19
N PHE A 166 12.53 -4.68 10.92
CA PHE A 166 12.97 -3.34 11.31
C PHE A 166 11.76 -2.41 11.50
N VAL A 167 11.81 -1.57 12.52
CA VAL A 167 10.84 -0.50 12.76
C VAL A 167 11.62 0.79 13.04
N PRO A 168 11.46 1.83 12.20
CA PRO A 168 12.11 3.12 12.40
C PRO A 168 11.71 3.78 13.72
N LYS A 169 12.65 4.53 14.32
CA LYS A 169 12.43 5.18 15.62
C LYS A 169 11.53 6.40 15.56
N HIS A 170 11.45 7.05 14.39
CA HIS A 170 10.63 8.25 14.21
C HIS A 170 9.13 8.01 14.47
N GLY A 171 8.63 6.77 14.31
CA GLY A 171 7.28 6.36 14.67
C GLY A 171 6.15 6.91 13.80
N ILE A 172 6.43 7.73 12.79
CA ILE A 172 5.40 8.29 11.89
C ILE A 172 4.81 7.17 11.04
N THR A 173 3.51 6.92 11.22
CA THR A 173 2.80 5.88 10.48
C THR A 173 2.29 6.36 9.13
N VAL A 174 2.02 5.41 8.24
CA VAL A 174 1.37 5.67 6.96
C VAL A 174 0.02 6.39 7.14
N GLY A 175 -0.77 5.96 8.14
CA GLY A 175 -2.05 6.58 8.47
C GLY A 175 -1.91 8.00 8.98
N GLN A 176 -0.92 8.26 9.83
CA GLN A 176 -0.66 9.62 10.35
C GLN A 176 -0.25 10.55 9.21
N TRP A 177 0.70 10.16 8.37
CA TRP A 177 1.07 10.94 7.21
C TRP A 177 -0.10 11.22 6.26
N PHE A 178 -1.01 10.26 6.09
CA PHE A 178 -2.18 10.41 5.24
C PHE A 178 -3.21 11.39 5.81
N SER A 179 -3.50 11.32 7.11
CA SER A 179 -4.58 12.08 7.76
C SER A 179 -4.13 13.44 8.31
N GLU A 180 -2.90 13.55 8.78
CA GLU A 180 -2.38 14.69 9.53
C GLU A 180 -0.98 15.13 9.05
N PRO A 181 -0.82 15.54 7.79
CA PRO A 181 0.46 16.00 7.26
C PRO A 181 0.77 17.42 7.79
N THR A 182 1.46 17.51 8.93
CA THR A 182 1.88 18.76 9.56
C THR A 182 3.36 19.05 9.31
N PRO A 183 3.84 20.31 9.48
CA PRO A 183 5.25 20.65 9.41
C PRO A 183 6.13 19.81 10.34
N ASP A 184 5.66 19.50 11.55
CA ASP A 184 6.41 18.68 12.51
C ASP A 184 6.59 17.24 11.98
N VAL A 185 5.54 16.66 11.39
CA VAL A 185 5.63 15.34 10.75
C VAL A 185 6.60 15.37 9.58
N VAL A 186 6.59 16.43 8.77
CA VAL A 186 7.55 16.62 7.66
C VAL A 186 8.98 16.66 8.20
N GLN A 187 9.23 17.48 9.24
CA GLN A 187 10.57 17.62 9.79
C GLN A 187 11.10 16.29 10.34
N VAL A 188 10.27 15.54 11.08
CA VAL A 188 10.64 14.24 11.63
C VAL A 188 11.02 13.24 10.53
N LEU A 189 10.30 13.24 9.41
CA LEU A 189 10.61 12.35 8.27
C LEU A 189 11.89 12.77 7.54
N LEU A 190 12.13 14.08 7.37
CA LEU A 190 13.37 14.61 6.79
C LEU A 190 14.59 14.30 7.66
N ASP A 191 14.47 14.43 8.98
CA ASP A 191 15.54 14.10 9.92
C ASP A 191 15.87 12.61 9.85
N ALA A 192 14.86 11.73 9.83
CA ALA A 192 15.06 10.29 9.70
C ALA A 192 15.71 9.88 8.37
N GLU A 193 15.42 10.58 7.28
CA GLU A 193 16.09 10.37 6.00
C GLU A 193 17.55 10.88 6.04
N ALA A 194 17.79 12.07 6.60
CA ALA A 194 19.12 12.65 6.74
C ALA A 194 20.04 11.78 7.61
N ASP A 195 19.50 11.14 8.64
CA ASP A 195 20.19 10.17 9.51
C ASP A 195 20.43 8.81 8.83
N GLY A 196 19.87 8.60 7.63
CA GLY A 196 19.96 7.34 6.90
C GLY A 196 19.12 6.20 7.49
N GLU A 197 18.18 6.51 8.37
CA GLU A 197 17.28 5.53 8.97
C GLU A 197 16.25 5.00 7.96
N ILE A 198 15.73 5.88 7.09
CA ILE A 198 14.77 5.56 6.03
C ILE A 198 15.22 6.15 4.69
N ARG A 199 14.58 5.69 3.62
CA ARG A 199 14.64 6.32 2.29
C ARG A 199 13.22 6.73 1.89
N LEU A 200 12.97 8.00 1.79
CA LEU A 200 11.72 8.51 1.26
C LEU A 200 11.64 8.29 -0.26
N GLN A 201 10.44 8.20 -0.81
CA GLN A 201 10.22 8.25 -2.26
C GLN A 201 10.28 9.70 -2.75
N ASP A 202 10.73 9.93 -3.97
CA ASP A 202 10.94 11.28 -4.51
C ASP A 202 9.69 12.18 -4.43
N GLU A 203 8.51 11.59 -4.56
CA GLU A 203 7.22 12.30 -4.46
C GLU A 203 6.99 12.96 -3.08
N TYR A 204 7.62 12.46 -2.00
CA TYR A 204 7.46 13.04 -0.66
C TYR A 204 7.99 14.47 -0.60
N HIS A 205 9.14 14.77 -1.24
CA HIS A 205 9.73 16.11 -1.19
C HIS A 205 8.78 17.17 -1.77
N SER A 206 8.12 16.87 -2.90
CA SER A 206 7.11 17.77 -3.46
C SER A 206 5.86 17.92 -2.58
N LYS A 207 5.47 16.86 -1.88
CA LYS A 207 4.36 16.89 -0.92
C LYS A 207 4.74 17.69 0.33
N PHE A 208 5.97 17.57 0.80
CA PHE A 208 6.49 18.34 1.93
C PHE A 208 6.47 19.84 1.65
N ASP A 209 6.95 20.28 0.49
CA ASP A 209 6.88 21.68 0.06
C ASP A 209 5.43 22.21 0.07
N ASN A 210 4.47 21.36 -0.31
CA ASN A 210 3.06 21.75 -0.27
C ASN A 210 2.54 21.89 1.18
N VAL A 211 2.95 21.01 2.09
CA VAL A 211 2.58 21.10 3.51
C VAL A 211 3.16 22.36 4.13
N LEU A 212 4.47 22.60 3.95
CA LEU A 212 5.17 23.77 4.50
C LEU A 212 4.55 25.08 3.99
N ARG A 213 4.35 25.22 2.68
CA ARG A 213 3.69 26.39 2.08
C ARG A 213 2.30 26.67 2.62
N ARG A 214 1.49 25.65 2.91
CA ARG A 214 0.15 25.83 3.51
C ARG A 214 0.20 26.38 4.94
N HIS A 215 1.33 26.20 5.61
CA HIS A 215 1.55 26.70 6.98
C HIS A 215 2.41 27.97 7.03
N GLY A 216 2.75 28.56 5.85
CA GLY A 216 3.51 29.80 5.75
C GLY A 216 5.02 29.66 5.98
N LEU A 217 5.54 28.45 5.78
CA LEU A 217 6.96 28.10 5.91
C LEU A 217 7.61 27.88 4.54
#